data_9362a7ba1b29b7c6350438b73e9ad476
#
_entry.id   9362a7ba1b29b7c6350438b73e9ad476
#
_cell.length_a   1.000
_cell.length_b   1.000
_cell.length_c   1.000
_cell.angle_alpha   90.00
_cell.angle_beta   90.00
_cell.angle_gamma   90.00
#
_symmetry.space_group_name_H-M   'P 1'
#
loop_
_entity.id
_entity.type
_entity.pdbx_description
1 polymer ?
#
loop_
_entity_poly.entity_id
_entity_poly.type
_entity_poly.pdbx_seq_one_letter_code
_entity_poly.pdbx_strand_id
1 'polypeptide(L)' 'MEVPQGKHAWMVKIGEKGQFVIPKEARDIFGFHPGDELLVLGDDERGIAILPKAMQREYMLR' A
#
# COMPACT_ATOMS: atom_id res chain seq x y z
N MET A 1 4.29 3.15 -19.74
CA MET A 1 3.69 4.22 -18.92
C MET A 1 4.78 4.93 -18.15
N GLU A 2 4.82 6.24 -18.27
CA GLU A 2 5.77 7.01 -17.49
C GLU A 2 5.23 7.34 -16.12
N VAL A 3 6.08 7.22 -15.12
CA VAL A 3 5.71 7.51 -13.74
C VAL A 3 6.53 8.71 -13.29
N PRO A 4 5.88 9.77 -12.77
CA PRO A 4 6.62 10.93 -12.30
C PRO A 4 7.61 10.56 -11.20
N GLN A 5 8.68 11.34 -11.11
CA GLN A 5 9.69 11.12 -10.08
C GLN A 5 9.05 11.18 -8.69
N GLY A 6 9.44 10.27 -7.82
CA GLY A 6 8.85 10.17 -6.48
C GLY A 6 7.54 9.43 -6.44
N LYS A 7 7.05 8.96 -7.59
CA LYS A 7 5.86 8.13 -7.68
C LYS A 7 6.25 6.75 -8.18
N HIS A 8 5.42 5.77 -7.86
CA HIS A 8 5.74 4.38 -8.20
C HIS A 8 4.48 3.67 -8.67
N ALA A 9 4.67 2.67 -9.52
CA ALA A 9 3.56 1.82 -9.97
C ALA A 9 4.07 0.39 -10.07
N TRP A 10 3.30 -0.55 -9.56
CA TRP A 10 3.63 -1.97 -9.66
C TRP A 10 2.39 -2.74 -10.07
N MET A 11 2.60 -3.74 -10.92
CA MET A 11 1.53 -4.67 -11.29
C MET A 11 1.60 -5.87 -10.35
N VAL A 12 0.49 -6.21 -9.75
CA VAL A 12 0.40 -7.37 -8.87
C VAL A 12 -0.78 -8.22 -9.29
N LYS A 13 -0.75 -9.50 -8.93
CA LYS A 13 -1.82 -10.43 -9.24
C LYS A 13 -2.51 -10.86 -7.95
N ILE A 14 -3.83 -10.80 -7.94
CA ILE A 14 -4.61 -11.23 -6.78
C ILE A 14 -4.73 -12.76 -6.81
N GLY A 15 -4.39 -13.41 -5.71
CA GLY A 15 -4.50 -14.85 -5.56
C GLY A 15 -5.94 -15.29 -5.28
N GLU A 16 -6.13 -16.60 -5.20
CA GLU A 16 -7.45 -17.19 -5.03
C GLU A 16 -8.18 -16.73 -3.77
N LYS A 17 -7.43 -16.40 -2.73
CA LYS A 17 -8.02 -15.96 -1.47
C LYS A 17 -8.12 -14.45 -1.37
N GLY A 18 -7.91 -13.75 -2.49
CA GLY A 18 -8.00 -12.31 -2.49
C GLY A 18 -6.74 -11.60 -1.99
N GLN A 19 -5.63 -12.32 -1.89
CA GLN A 19 -4.38 -11.74 -1.39
C GLN A 19 -3.42 -11.43 -2.53
N PHE A 20 -2.49 -10.55 -2.28
CA PHE A 20 -1.34 -10.34 -3.17
C PHE A 20 -0.10 -10.05 -2.33
N VAL A 21 1.06 -10.25 -2.94
CA VAL A 21 2.32 -9.97 -2.25
C VAL A 21 2.73 -8.54 -2.56
N ILE A 22 3.01 -7.78 -1.53
CA ILE A 22 3.54 -6.43 -1.72
C ILE A 22 4.94 -6.56 -2.30
N PRO A 23 5.22 -5.96 -3.46
CA PRO A 23 6.53 -6.10 -4.08
C PRO A 23 7.67 -5.69 -3.14
N LYS A 24 8.80 -6.38 -3.28
CA LYS A 24 9.96 -6.10 -2.42
C LYS A 24 10.37 -4.63 -2.48
N GLU A 25 10.39 -4.05 -3.68
CA GLU A 25 10.74 -2.65 -3.84
C GLU A 25 9.81 -1.74 -3.04
N ALA A 26 8.51 -2.03 -3.06
CA ALA A 26 7.55 -1.24 -2.30
C ALA A 26 7.78 -1.39 -0.80
N ARG A 27 8.07 -2.62 -0.35
CA ARG A 27 8.36 -2.85 1.06
C ARG A 27 9.59 -2.07 1.52
N ASP A 28 10.61 -2.05 0.68
CA ASP A 28 11.85 -1.34 1.00
C ASP A 28 11.64 0.17 1.04
N ILE A 29 10.92 0.71 0.06
CA ILE A 29 10.69 2.15 -0.01
C ILE A 29 9.83 2.65 1.14
N PHE A 30 8.78 1.91 1.48
CA PHE A 30 7.81 2.36 2.48
C PHE A 30 8.00 1.75 3.86
N GLY A 31 9.01 0.92 4.02
CA GLY A 31 9.36 0.36 5.33
C GLY A 31 8.37 -0.67 5.84
N PHE A 32 7.82 -1.50 4.96
CA PHE A 32 6.96 -2.59 5.37
C PHE A 32 7.80 -3.83 5.69
N HIS A 33 7.53 -4.46 6.81
CA HIS A 33 8.28 -5.65 7.25
C HIS A 33 7.31 -6.78 7.57
N PRO A 34 7.76 -8.03 7.43
CA PRO A 34 6.93 -9.17 7.84
C PRO A 34 6.45 -9.01 9.27
N GLY A 35 5.17 -9.25 9.49
CA GLY A 35 4.57 -9.10 10.80
C GLY A 35 4.02 -7.72 11.10
N ASP A 36 4.32 -6.73 10.28
CA ASP A 36 3.79 -5.38 10.47
C ASP A 36 2.29 -5.37 10.27
N GLU A 37 1.64 -4.50 11.00
CA GLU A 37 0.23 -4.21 10.76
C GLU A 37 0.14 -3.03 9.81
N LEU A 38 -0.79 -3.10 8.88
CA LEU A 38 -1.02 -2.04 7.90
C LEU A 38 -2.41 -1.48 8.06
N LEU A 39 -2.55 -0.20 7.75
CA LEU A 39 -3.85 0.42 7.67
C LEU A 39 -4.33 0.34 6.22
N VAL A 40 -5.48 -0.26 6.01
CA VAL A 40 -6.07 -0.36 4.68
C VAL A 40 -7.30 0.53 4.66
N LEU A 41 -7.28 1.52 3.79
CA LEU A 41 -8.37 2.46 3.64
C LEU A 41 -9.07 2.21 2.32
N GLY A 42 -10.39 2.23 2.33
CA GLY A 42 -11.18 2.04 1.12
C GLY A 42 -12.08 3.23 0.88
N ASP A 43 -12.23 3.59 -0.38
CA ASP A 43 -13.12 4.65 -0.82
C ASP A 43 -13.87 4.11 -2.02
N ASP A 44 -15.20 4.18 -1.99
CA ASP A 44 -16.02 3.59 -3.05
C ASP A 44 -15.68 4.14 -4.43
N GLU A 45 -15.24 5.37 -4.51
CA GLU A 45 -14.92 6.00 -5.78
C GLU A 45 -13.45 5.94 -6.14
N ARG A 46 -12.56 5.98 -5.13
CA ARG A 46 -11.13 6.09 -5.37
C ARG A 46 -10.37 4.77 -5.27
N GLY A 47 -10.92 3.79 -4.56
CA GLY A 47 -10.29 2.51 -4.40
C GLY A 47 -9.64 2.33 -3.02
N ILE A 48 -8.54 1.60 -2.99
CA ILE A 48 -7.92 1.20 -1.74
C ILE A 48 -6.52 1.81 -1.62
N ALA A 49 -6.21 2.29 -0.43
CA ALA A 49 -4.86 2.72 -0.06
C ALA A 49 -4.34 1.84 1.07
N ILE A 50 -3.08 1.49 1.02
CA ILE A 50 -2.43 0.68 2.04
C ILE A 50 -1.28 1.49 2.62
N LEU A 51 -1.30 1.70 3.93
CA LEU A 51 -0.39 2.61 4.59
C LEU A 51 0.30 1.93 5.77
N PRO A 52 1.54 2.34 6.10
CA PRO A 52 2.16 1.87 7.33
C PRO A 52 1.33 2.28 8.53
N LYS A 53 1.26 1.42 9.54
CA LYS A 53 0.52 1.73 10.75
C LYS A 53 1.01 3.04 11.40
N ALA A 54 2.29 3.35 11.24
CA ALA A 54 2.87 4.57 11.79
C ALA A 54 2.21 5.84 11.23
N MET A 55 1.60 5.76 10.06
CA MET A 55 0.94 6.90 9.43
C MET A 55 -0.55 6.96 9.75
N GLN A 56 -1.07 6.02 10.52
CA GLN A 56 -2.47 5.94 10.84
C GLN A 56 -3.01 7.24 11.44
N ARG A 57 -2.25 7.81 12.35
CA ARG A 57 -2.65 9.01 13.06
C ARG A 57 -2.91 10.19 12.14
N GLU A 58 -2.04 10.37 11.16
CA GLU A 58 -2.17 11.48 10.21
C GLU A 58 -3.43 11.39 9.37
N TYR A 59 -3.79 10.17 8.99
CA TYR A 59 -4.92 9.96 8.11
C TYR A 59 -6.25 9.91 8.85
N MET A 60 -6.25 9.43 10.08
CA MET A 60 -7.50 9.29 10.84
C MET A 60 -7.96 10.57 11.52
N LEU A 61 -7.06 11.54 11.66
CA LEU A 61 -7.39 12.81 12.28
C LEU A 61 -7.80 13.89 11.28
N ARG A 62 -7.82 13.58 10.03
CA ARG A 62 -8.22 14.54 8.99
C ARG A 62 -9.71 14.63 8.82
#